data_8a4746eca6b67ad1a77b31b0d9a7ceec
#
_entry.id   8a4746eca6b67ad1a77b31b0d9a7ceec
#
_cell.length_a   1.000
_cell.length_b   1.000
_cell.length_c   1.000
_cell.angle_alpha   90.00
_cell.angle_beta   90.00
_cell.angle_gamma   90.00
#
_symmetry.space_group_name_H-M   'P 1'
#
loop_
_entity.id
_entity.type
_entity.pdbx_description
1 polymer ?
#
loop_
_entity_poly.entity_id
_entity_poly.type
_entity_poly.pdbx_seq_one_letter_code
_entity_poly.pdbx_strand_id
1 'polypeptide(L)'
;MKRKDCFMAFWILAAAVLLTACASDAEVTAQASPEPPRVSSEASGYSSGGSQDLIIETEALTSEPGFIDWEAEGTPMQVIALKSADGSVRLAFNTCQSCKGSPWAWFEYLGNGKLQCQNCMQQFPIERVGMAGAAGCSPITILDFAEDERTVTIPKNVLAEAVPWFENWKRTEA
;
A
#
# COMPACT_ATOMS: atom_id res chain seq x y z
N MET A 1 -45.24 4.25 42.87
CA MET A 1 -46.38 3.35 43.17
C MET A 1 -46.38 2.20 42.16
N LYS A 2 -46.41 0.95 42.75
CA LYS A 2 -46.74 -0.36 42.14
C LYS A 2 -45.79 -0.88 41.07
N ARG A 3 -44.87 -1.83 41.35
CA ARG A 3 -44.97 -3.28 41.67
C ARG A 3 -45.74 -4.08 40.61
N LYS A 4 -45.06 -5.07 40.05
CA LYS A 4 -45.24 -6.53 40.27
C LYS A 4 -44.41 -7.24 39.20
N ASP A 5 -43.43 -7.97 39.52
CA ASP A 5 -43.29 -9.35 40.01
C ASP A 5 -43.67 -10.43 38.99
N CYS A 6 -42.67 -11.32 38.81
CA CYS A 6 -42.79 -12.77 38.79
C CYS A 6 -43.15 -13.47 37.48
N PHE A 7 -42.29 -14.31 36.94
CA PHE A 7 -42.45 -15.74 37.11
C PHE A 7 -41.20 -16.53 36.69
N MET A 8 -40.73 -17.34 37.62
CA MET A 8 -39.83 -18.47 37.42
C MET A 8 -40.48 -19.60 36.62
N ALA A 9 -39.69 -20.33 35.86
CA ALA A 9 -39.84 -21.78 35.65
C ALA A 9 -38.53 -22.31 35.03
N PHE A 10 -37.70 -22.82 35.76
CA PHE A 10 -37.19 -24.15 36.06
C PHE A 10 -37.59 -25.21 35.01
N TRP A 11 -36.62 -25.65 34.18
CA TRP A 11 -36.55 -27.02 33.71
C TRP A 11 -35.11 -27.49 33.62
N ILE A 12 -34.76 -28.35 34.56
CA ILE A 12 -33.57 -29.19 34.58
C ILE A 12 -33.95 -30.47 33.82
N LEU A 13 -33.17 -30.88 32.87
CA LEU A 13 -33.06 -32.30 32.51
C LEU A 13 -31.64 -32.59 32.01
N ALA A 14 -31.02 -33.46 32.78
CA ALA A 14 -29.71 -34.06 32.53
C ALA A 14 -29.85 -35.27 31.60
N ALA A 15 -28.87 -35.46 30.72
CA ALA A 15 -28.40 -36.76 30.19
C ALA A 15 -27.07 -36.53 29.46
N ALA A 16 -25.97 -36.84 30.02
CA ALA A 16 -25.14 -38.05 29.97
C ALA A 16 -24.51 -38.33 28.60
N VAL A 17 -23.19 -38.06 28.53
CA VAL A 17 -22.08 -38.91 28.06
C VAL A 17 -22.15 -39.45 26.64
N LEU A 18 -21.15 -39.04 25.85
CA LEU A 18 -20.26 -39.97 25.13
C LEU A 18 -18.97 -39.22 24.74
N LEU A 19 -17.87 -39.62 25.37
CA LEU A 19 -16.50 -39.36 24.97
C LEU A 19 -16.23 -40.09 23.66
N THR A 20 -15.90 -39.36 22.61
CA THR A 20 -15.13 -39.90 21.51
C THR A 20 -13.98 -38.95 21.24
N ALA A 21 -12.81 -39.37 21.65
CA ALA A 21 -11.54 -38.79 21.29
C ALA A 21 -11.31 -39.04 19.78
N CYS A 22 -11.28 -38.00 19.00
CA CYS A 22 -10.60 -38.00 17.73
C CYS A 22 -9.56 -36.89 17.78
N ALA A 23 -8.30 -37.30 17.93
CA ALA A 23 -7.15 -36.49 17.61
C ALA A 23 -7.23 -36.18 16.12
N SER A 24 -7.44 -34.93 15.80
CA SER A 24 -7.20 -34.40 14.45
C SER A 24 -6.05 -33.42 14.60
N ASP A 25 -4.90 -33.84 14.08
CA ASP A 25 -3.79 -32.99 13.77
C ASP A 25 -4.29 -31.82 12.91
N ALA A 26 -4.40 -30.65 13.52
CA ALA A 26 -4.59 -29.43 12.79
C ALA A 26 -3.23 -29.03 12.21
N GLU A 27 -2.95 -29.45 11.00
CA GLU A 27 -1.94 -28.79 10.17
C GLU A 27 -2.30 -27.31 10.10
N VAL A 28 -1.49 -26.51 10.78
CA VAL A 28 -1.47 -25.08 10.60
C VAL A 28 -0.93 -24.81 9.21
N THR A 29 -1.82 -24.78 8.23
CA THR A 29 -1.52 -24.24 6.91
C THR A 29 -1.29 -22.75 7.11
N ALA A 30 -0.03 -22.34 7.10
CA ALA A 30 0.33 -20.93 7.01
C ALA A 30 -0.33 -20.37 5.75
N GLN A 31 -1.43 -19.65 5.93
CA GLN A 31 -2.02 -18.86 4.87
C GLN A 31 -1.01 -17.76 4.53
N ALA A 32 -0.33 -17.94 3.40
CA ALA A 32 0.42 -16.88 2.76
C ALA A 32 -0.52 -15.70 2.60
N SER A 33 -0.18 -14.58 3.21
CA SER A 33 -0.82 -13.29 2.99
C SER A 33 -0.79 -13.03 1.47
N PRO A 34 -1.89 -12.67 0.83
CA PRO A 34 -1.87 -12.37 -0.59
C PRO A 34 -0.89 -11.22 -0.82
N GLU A 35 0.15 -11.49 -1.59
CA GLU A 35 1.08 -10.47 -2.07
C GLU A 35 0.26 -9.41 -2.82
N PRO A 36 0.43 -8.11 -2.51
CA PRO A 36 -0.31 -7.07 -3.21
C PRO A 36 0.00 -7.15 -4.70
N PRO A 37 -0.96 -6.83 -5.58
CA PRO A 37 -0.75 -6.90 -7.01
C PRO A 37 0.44 -6.00 -7.39
N ARG A 38 1.56 -6.62 -7.68
CA ARG A 38 2.67 -5.96 -8.36
C ARG A 38 2.20 -5.79 -9.80
N VAL A 39 2.04 -4.57 -10.21
CA VAL A 39 1.93 -4.25 -11.64
C VAL A 39 3.32 -4.52 -12.20
N SER A 40 3.55 -5.75 -12.64
CA SER A 40 4.78 -6.13 -13.31
C SER A 40 4.89 -5.31 -14.60
N SER A 41 6.10 -4.89 -14.92
CA SER A 41 6.46 -4.09 -16.10
C SER A 41 6.09 -4.70 -17.47
N GLU A 42 5.31 -5.77 -17.49
CA GLU A 42 4.80 -6.41 -18.71
C GLU A 42 3.40 -5.93 -19.13
N ALA A 43 2.73 -5.09 -18.33
CA ALA A 43 1.49 -4.44 -18.73
C ALA A 43 1.81 -3.14 -19.45
N SER A 44 2.02 -3.26 -20.77
CA SER A 44 1.82 -2.27 -21.84
C SER A 44 1.52 -0.84 -21.37
N GLY A 45 2.51 0.05 -21.37
CA GLY A 45 2.29 1.48 -21.16
C GLY A 45 3.36 2.23 -20.37
N TYR A 46 4.41 1.56 -19.88
CA TYR A 46 5.49 2.21 -19.15
C TYR A 46 6.79 2.20 -19.98
N SER A 47 7.37 3.37 -20.19
CA SER A 47 8.72 3.47 -20.75
C SER A 47 9.73 3.20 -19.65
N SER A 48 10.49 2.12 -19.76
CA SER A 48 11.47 1.72 -18.76
C SER A 48 12.76 2.53 -18.86
N GLY A 49 13.11 3.20 -17.76
CA GLY A 49 14.46 3.50 -17.34
C GLY A 49 15.25 4.58 -18.09
N GLY A 50 16.05 5.28 -17.38
CA GLY A 50 17.12 6.15 -17.87
C GLY A 50 16.82 7.64 -17.76
N SER A 51 17.34 8.44 -18.68
CA SER A 51 17.24 9.90 -18.72
C SER A 51 15.91 10.42 -19.29
N GLN A 52 14.81 9.68 -19.15
CA GLN A 52 13.52 10.00 -19.76
C GLN A 52 12.46 10.34 -18.71
N ASP A 53 11.37 10.96 -19.15
CA ASP A 53 10.19 11.21 -18.35
C ASP A 53 9.46 9.87 -18.09
N LEU A 54 8.86 9.71 -16.90
CA LEU A 54 7.99 8.57 -16.62
C LEU A 54 6.58 8.88 -17.12
N ILE A 55 6.10 8.09 -18.07
CA ILE A 55 4.76 8.20 -18.63
C ILE A 55 3.89 7.06 -18.08
N ILE A 56 2.71 7.40 -17.57
CA ILE A 56 1.75 6.50 -16.95
C ILE A 56 0.42 6.65 -17.67
N GLU A 57 -0.14 5.56 -18.19
CA GLU A 57 -1.47 5.54 -18.79
C GLU A 57 -2.55 5.73 -17.72
N THR A 58 -3.40 6.73 -17.84
CA THR A 58 -4.45 7.04 -16.86
C THR A 58 -5.52 5.95 -16.76
N GLU A 59 -5.73 5.17 -17.84
CA GLU A 59 -6.66 4.04 -17.87
C GLU A 59 -6.19 2.86 -17.00
N ALA A 60 -4.88 2.74 -16.78
CA ALA A 60 -4.31 1.71 -15.90
C ALA A 60 -4.46 2.03 -14.41
N LEU A 61 -4.79 3.28 -14.07
CA LEU A 61 -4.92 3.72 -12.70
C LEU A 61 -6.30 3.38 -12.12
N THR A 62 -6.30 2.79 -10.94
CA THR A 62 -7.49 2.45 -10.17
C THR A 62 -7.54 3.24 -8.86
N SER A 63 -8.58 3.03 -8.06
CA SER A 63 -8.65 3.58 -6.69
C SER A 63 -7.71 2.89 -5.71
N GLU A 64 -7.14 1.74 -6.08
CA GLU A 64 -6.08 1.09 -5.32
C GLU A 64 -4.71 1.56 -5.80
N PRO A 65 -3.71 1.64 -4.91
CA PRO A 65 -2.38 2.11 -5.27
C PRO A 65 -1.66 1.11 -6.18
N GLY A 66 -1.27 1.56 -7.36
CA GLY A 66 -0.31 0.90 -8.22
C GLY A 66 1.11 1.28 -7.83
N PHE A 67 2.04 0.32 -7.90
CA PHE A 67 3.46 0.52 -7.60
C PHE A 67 4.25 0.36 -8.88
N ILE A 68 4.83 1.46 -9.36
CA ILE A 68 5.50 1.55 -10.66
C ILE A 68 7.00 1.60 -10.41
N ASP A 69 7.70 0.54 -10.81
CA ASP A 69 9.16 0.49 -10.73
C ASP A 69 9.77 1.39 -11.81
N TRP A 70 10.79 2.14 -11.43
CA TRP A 70 11.51 3.06 -12.28
C TRP A 70 12.99 3.09 -11.92
N GLU A 71 13.80 3.59 -12.81
CA GLU A 71 15.21 3.85 -12.57
C GLU A 71 15.56 5.28 -13.02
N ALA A 72 16.20 6.03 -12.15
CA ALA A 72 16.76 7.33 -12.51
C ALA A 72 18.24 7.36 -12.15
N GLU A 73 19.09 7.73 -13.12
CA GLU A 73 20.56 7.83 -12.95
C GLU A 73 21.19 6.55 -12.35
N GLY A 74 20.67 5.37 -12.73
CA GLY A 74 21.16 4.07 -12.21
C GLY A 74 20.66 3.74 -10.81
N THR A 75 19.76 4.55 -10.24
CA THR A 75 19.16 4.32 -8.93
C THR A 75 17.74 3.77 -9.08
N PRO A 76 17.47 2.54 -8.61
CA PRO A 76 16.12 1.99 -8.61
C PRO A 76 15.23 2.77 -7.64
N MET A 77 14.02 3.08 -8.09
CA MET A 77 12.98 3.77 -7.32
C MET A 77 11.61 3.23 -7.66
N GLN A 78 10.59 3.67 -6.91
CA GLN A 78 9.22 3.27 -7.17
C GLN A 78 8.28 4.45 -6.95
N VAL A 79 7.32 4.59 -7.85
CA VAL A 79 6.24 5.58 -7.76
C VAL A 79 4.95 4.87 -7.36
N ILE A 80 4.21 5.47 -6.43
CA ILE A 80 2.85 5.10 -6.08
C ILE A 80 1.92 5.98 -6.90
N ALA A 81 1.02 5.35 -7.67
CA ALA A 81 0.05 6.05 -8.49
C ALA A 81 -1.35 5.47 -8.26
N LEU A 82 -2.35 6.32 -8.15
CA LEU A 82 -3.74 5.91 -8.02
C LEU A 82 -4.69 7.00 -8.54
N LYS A 83 -5.94 6.63 -8.78
CA LYS A 83 -7.02 7.54 -9.10
C LYS A 83 -7.89 7.74 -7.86
N SER A 84 -8.02 8.98 -7.40
CA SER A 84 -8.86 9.33 -6.26
C SER A 84 -10.34 9.18 -6.60
N ALA A 85 -11.21 9.16 -5.59
CA ALA A 85 -12.66 9.06 -5.77
C ALA A 85 -13.27 10.22 -6.60
N ASP A 86 -12.62 11.38 -6.63
CA ASP A 86 -12.98 12.53 -7.46
C ASP A 86 -12.45 12.43 -8.90
N GLY A 87 -11.79 11.34 -9.26
CA GLY A 87 -11.20 11.08 -10.58
C GLY A 87 -9.80 11.68 -10.76
N SER A 88 -9.28 12.47 -9.83
CA SER A 88 -7.95 13.06 -9.93
C SER A 88 -6.84 12.02 -9.75
N VAL A 89 -5.76 12.17 -10.51
CA VAL A 89 -4.56 11.36 -10.35
C VAL A 89 -3.80 11.80 -9.10
N ARG A 90 -3.30 10.83 -8.36
CA ARG A 90 -2.50 11.03 -7.14
C ARG A 90 -1.18 10.27 -7.28
N LEU A 91 -0.09 10.98 -7.09
CA LEU A 91 1.26 10.46 -7.29
C LEU A 91 2.11 10.72 -6.06
N ALA A 92 2.93 9.72 -5.70
CA ALA A 92 3.94 9.87 -4.66
C ALA A 92 5.14 8.95 -4.93
N PHE A 93 6.31 9.31 -4.46
CA PHE A 93 7.44 8.40 -4.38
C PHE A 93 7.21 7.36 -3.28
N ASN A 94 7.48 6.10 -3.56
CA ASN A 94 7.40 5.03 -2.58
C ASN A 94 8.59 5.05 -1.62
N THR A 95 8.74 6.17 -0.94
CA THR A 95 9.68 6.33 0.17
C THR A 95 9.06 7.20 1.25
N CYS A 96 9.33 6.88 2.50
CA CYS A 96 8.76 7.58 3.65
C CYS A 96 9.50 8.89 3.91
N GLN A 97 8.77 10.00 3.99
CA GLN A 97 9.32 11.33 4.23
C GLN A 97 10.18 11.40 5.51
N SER A 98 9.78 10.72 6.57
CA SER A 98 10.51 10.70 7.84
C SER A 98 11.63 9.66 7.90
N CYS A 99 11.55 8.61 7.06
CA CYS A 99 12.47 7.47 7.11
C CYS A 99 13.41 7.41 5.91
N LYS A 100 13.29 8.35 4.95
CA LYS A 100 14.11 8.37 3.73
C LYS A 100 15.59 8.23 4.04
N GLY A 101 16.29 7.45 3.20
CA GLY A 101 17.68 7.06 3.45
C GLY A 101 17.82 5.72 4.19
N SER A 102 16.75 5.20 4.82
CA SER A 102 16.74 3.84 5.34
C SER A 102 16.43 2.83 4.21
N PRO A 103 17.05 1.64 4.22
CA PRO A 103 16.71 0.59 3.24
C PRO A 103 15.28 0.07 3.38
N TRP A 104 14.62 0.34 4.51
CA TRP A 104 13.25 -0.05 4.80
C TRP A 104 12.23 1.08 4.61
N ALA A 105 12.63 2.24 4.11
CA ALA A 105 11.77 3.42 4.00
C ALA A 105 10.72 3.35 2.87
N TRP A 106 10.16 2.20 2.61
CA TRP A 106 9.14 1.98 1.58
C TRP A 106 7.81 1.57 2.19
N PHE A 107 6.75 1.66 1.41
CA PHE A 107 5.38 1.33 1.82
C PHE A 107 4.87 0.09 1.09
N GLU A 108 4.10 -0.71 1.82
CA GLU A 108 3.25 -1.75 1.29
C GLU A 108 1.77 -1.38 1.43
N TYR A 109 0.96 -1.84 0.50
CA TYR A 109 -0.49 -1.70 0.57
C TYR A 109 -1.07 -2.87 1.37
N LEU A 110 -1.87 -2.55 2.39
CA LEU A 110 -2.44 -3.56 3.29
C LEU A 110 -3.78 -4.14 2.80
N GLY A 111 -4.29 -3.70 1.62
CA GLY A 111 -5.58 -4.14 1.08
C GLY A 111 -6.81 -3.57 1.82
N ASN A 112 -6.62 -2.62 2.74
CA ASN A 112 -7.68 -2.04 3.57
C ASN A 112 -7.73 -0.50 3.51
N GLY A 113 -7.31 0.07 2.39
CA GLY A 113 -7.23 1.52 2.20
C GLY A 113 -6.04 2.17 2.90
N LYS A 114 -5.01 1.40 3.29
CA LYS A 114 -3.84 1.92 3.99
C LYS A 114 -2.54 1.39 3.41
N LEU A 115 -1.55 2.25 3.37
CA LEU A 115 -0.14 1.93 3.18
C LEU A 115 0.54 1.78 4.53
N GLN A 116 1.52 0.88 4.65
CA GLN A 116 2.35 0.74 5.84
C GLN A 116 3.82 0.95 5.50
N CYS A 117 4.48 1.85 6.21
CA CYS A 117 5.92 2.06 6.10
C CYS A 117 6.66 0.88 6.74
N GLN A 118 7.57 0.24 6.00
CA GLN A 118 8.29 -0.93 6.47
C GLN A 118 9.42 -0.60 7.46
N ASN A 119 9.81 0.68 7.56
CA ASN A 119 10.80 1.11 8.56
C ASN A 119 10.18 1.40 9.93
N CYS A 120 9.10 2.18 10.00
CA CYS A 120 8.52 2.62 11.27
C CYS A 120 7.14 2.00 11.57
N MET A 121 6.63 1.15 10.71
CA MET A 121 5.35 0.42 10.82
C MET A 121 4.11 1.34 10.93
N GLN A 122 4.27 2.64 10.71
CA GLN A 122 3.16 3.58 10.70
C GLN A 122 2.31 3.38 9.46
N GLN A 123 0.98 3.50 9.64
CA GLN A 123 0.02 3.39 8.56
C GLN A 123 -0.38 4.76 8.03
N PHE A 124 -0.55 4.84 6.72
CA PHE A 124 -0.94 6.04 6.00
C PHE A 124 -2.14 5.75 5.09
N PRO A 125 -3.24 6.49 5.18
CA PRO A 125 -4.43 6.26 4.38
C PRO A 125 -4.20 6.64 2.91
N ILE A 126 -4.63 5.77 1.97
CA ILE A 126 -4.38 5.95 0.53
C ILE A 126 -5.04 7.21 -0.04
N GLU A 127 -6.18 7.63 0.50
CA GLU A 127 -6.88 8.84 0.09
C GLU A 127 -6.06 10.13 0.30
N ARG A 128 -5.00 10.06 1.09
CA ARG A 128 -4.07 11.18 1.32
C ARG A 128 -2.80 11.10 0.47
N VAL A 129 -2.61 10.04 -0.29
CA VAL A 129 -1.49 9.95 -1.25
C VAL A 129 -1.57 11.09 -2.23
N GLY A 130 -0.45 11.71 -2.56
CA GLY A 130 -0.37 12.80 -3.51
C GLY A 130 -0.97 14.12 -3.06
N MET A 131 -1.47 14.23 -1.82
CA MET A 131 -1.98 15.50 -1.30
C MET A 131 -0.85 16.40 -0.82
N ALA A 132 -0.93 17.69 -1.15
CA ALA A 132 -0.01 18.68 -0.62
C ALA A 132 -0.07 18.77 0.90
N GLY A 133 1.07 19.00 1.55
CA GLY A 133 1.15 19.18 2.99
C GLY A 133 1.07 17.88 3.81
N ALA A 134 1.14 16.72 3.17
CA ALA A 134 1.34 15.48 3.89
C ALA A 134 2.67 15.54 4.66
N ALA A 135 2.63 15.24 5.95
CA ALA A 135 3.79 15.35 6.83
C ALA A 135 3.94 14.09 7.69
N GLY A 136 5.12 13.92 8.29
CA GLY A 136 5.42 12.78 9.14
C GLY A 136 5.71 11.52 8.33
N CYS A 137 5.18 10.38 8.76
CA CYS A 137 5.34 9.11 8.07
C CYS A 137 4.34 9.00 6.92
N SER A 138 4.64 9.64 5.80
CA SER A 138 3.86 9.64 4.56
C SER A 138 4.76 9.35 3.36
N PRO A 139 4.22 8.81 2.26
CA PRO A 139 4.90 8.83 0.97
C PRO A 139 5.22 10.27 0.55
N ILE A 140 6.36 10.47 -0.11
CA ILE A 140 6.74 11.81 -0.59
C ILE A 140 5.90 12.16 -1.80
N THR A 141 5.04 13.17 -1.65
CA THR A 141 4.11 13.61 -2.71
C THR A 141 4.86 14.13 -3.95
N ILE A 142 4.39 13.74 -5.13
CA ILE A 142 4.79 14.31 -6.41
C ILE A 142 3.70 15.29 -6.83
N LEU A 143 4.06 16.57 -6.97
CA LEU A 143 3.13 17.63 -7.39
C LEU A 143 3.47 18.17 -8.78
N ASP A 144 4.70 18.00 -9.20
CA ASP A 144 5.19 18.50 -10.50
C ASP A 144 5.08 17.36 -11.53
N PHE A 145 3.95 17.31 -12.21
CA PHE A 145 3.65 16.39 -13.31
C PHE A 145 2.68 17.05 -14.28
N ALA A 146 2.69 16.60 -15.52
CA ALA A 146 1.70 16.96 -16.52
C ALA A 146 0.66 15.85 -16.66
N GLU A 147 -0.60 16.21 -16.85
CA GLU A 147 -1.71 15.28 -17.10
C GLU A 147 -2.44 15.70 -18.36
N ASP A 148 -2.71 14.75 -19.24
CA ASP A 148 -3.60 14.88 -20.37
C ASP A 148 -4.75 13.86 -20.27
N GLU A 149 -5.56 13.73 -21.34
CA GLU A 149 -6.73 12.83 -21.33
C GLU A 149 -6.37 11.36 -21.12
N ARG A 150 -5.12 10.94 -21.45
CA ARG A 150 -4.72 9.55 -21.55
C ARG A 150 -3.49 9.22 -20.70
N THR A 151 -2.66 10.20 -20.42
CA THR A 151 -1.37 9.99 -19.77
C THR A 151 -1.09 10.99 -18.67
N VAL A 152 -0.29 10.53 -17.72
CA VAL A 152 0.38 11.37 -16.73
C VAL A 152 1.87 11.27 -16.97
N THR A 153 2.53 12.40 -17.04
CA THR A 153 3.98 12.48 -17.28
C THR A 153 4.68 13.11 -16.11
N ILE A 154 5.56 12.35 -15.46
CA ILE A 154 6.47 12.86 -14.42
C ILE A 154 7.79 13.22 -15.11
N PRO A 155 8.21 14.50 -15.09
CA PRO A 155 9.43 14.93 -15.73
C PRO A 155 10.67 14.27 -15.14
N LYS A 156 11.66 13.98 -15.97
CA LYS A 156 12.93 13.35 -15.55
C LYS A 156 13.69 14.13 -14.47
N ASN A 157 13.60 15.44 -14.48
CA ASN A 157 14.25 16.26 -13.46
C ASN A 157 13.61 16.04 -12.08
N VAL A 158 12.29 15.83 -11.99
CA VAL A 158 11.59 15.49 -10.74
C VAL A 158 12.04 14.13 -10.24
N LEU A 159 12.23 13.16 -11.14
CA LEU A 159 12.75 11.83 -10.80
C LEU A 159 14.21 11.90 -10.34
N ALA A 160 15.04 12.66 -11.03
CA ALA A 160 16.46 12.87 -10.69
C ALA A 160 16.64 13.54 -9.31
N GLU A 161 15.81 14.53 -8.98
CA GLU A 161 15.82 15.18 -7.66
C GLU A 161 15.50 14.21 -6.52
N ALA A 162 14.77 13.13 -6.79
CA ALA A 162 14.43 12.11 -5.80
C ALA A 162 15.54 11.06 -5.58
N VAL A 163 16.52 10.94 -6.47
CA VAL A 163 17.60 9.92 -6.41
C VAL A 163 18.23 9.82 -5.02
N PRO A 164 18.61 10.91 -4.30
CA PRO A 164 19.24 10.80 -2.99
C PRO A 164 18.36 10.13 -1.93
N TRP A 165 17.04 10.11 -2.11
CA TRP A 165 16.11 9.46 -1.17
C TRP A 165 16.04 7.94 -1.35
N PHE A 166 16.53 7.44 -2.51
CA PHE A 166 16.49 6.03 -2.92
C PHE A 166 17.86 5.33 -2.90
N GLU A 167 18.95 6.01 -2.57
CA GLU A 167 20.30 5.42 -2.59
C GLU A 167 20.42 4.09 -1.84
N ASN A 168 19.72 3.96 -0.70
CA ASN A 168 19.69 2.74 0.11
C ASN A 168 18.36 1.98 0.03
N TRP A 169 17.41 2.47 -0.74
CA TRP A 169 16.06 1.94 -0.78
C TRP A 169 16.01 0.47 -1.21
N LYS A 170 15.36 -0.39 -0.41
CA LYS A 170 15.30 -1.85 -0.58
C LYS A 170 16.66 -2.57 -0.65
N ARG A 171 17.75 -1.92 -0.27
CA ARG A 171 19.05 -2.58 -0.13
C ARG A 171 19.13 -3.27 1.24
N THR A 172 18.62 -4.48 1.32
CA THR A 172 18.58 -5.26 2.57
C THR A 172 19.73 -6.22 2.73
N GLU A 173 20.66 -6.26 1.76
CA GLU A 173 21.86 -7.10 1.79
C GLU A 173 23.11 -6.24 1.98
N ALA A 174 23.78 -6.46 3.09
CA ALA A 174 25.15 -6.05 3.38
C ALA A 174 25.98 -7.29 3.72
#